data_5988ad6965e75c1c1346d16908389258
#
_entry.id   5988ad6965e75c1c1346d16908389258
#
_cell.length_a   1.000
_cell.length_b   1.000
_cell.length_c   1.000
_cell.angle_alpha   90.00
_cell.angle_beta   90.00
_cell.angle_gamma   90.00
#
_symmetry.space_group_name_H-M   'P 1'
#
loop_
_entity.id
_entity.type
_entity.pdbx_description
1 polymer ?
#
loop_
_entity_poly.entity_id
_entity_poly.type
_entity_poly.pdbx_seq_one_letter_code
_entity_poly.pdbx_strand_id
1 'polypeptide(L)'
;MWALAPEGRAFRAEDLYETISTMTGPSVGSKIGKFAAGEVRILPVAVSGEIRAGESLCARLLAAVRSLGLRFQDGDILVVKHKVVSKAEGALVALDEIRPSAASQVWARRYGLDARVSELAMRESRRIVRRKRGVLITETKHGFVCANSGVDVSNVDGGRHAVLLPVDPDRSAARLRRELKKWLGIEIAVIVSDSFGRPWREGLTEVAIGVAGIRPLVDYRGRRDPHGYSLHATVDAVADDLACAAGLVCGKLASTPACIIRGYSYRRGSGGARELIRPAKNDLFR
;
A
#
# COMPACT_ATOMS: atom_id res chain seq x y z
N MET A 1 19.67 -11.15 -17.29
CA MET A 1 20.64 -11.52 -18.33
C MET A 1 20.26 -10.73 -19.57
N TRP A 2 20.99 -9.67 -19.88
CA TRP A 2 20.73 -8.81 -21.03
C TRP A 2 21.37 -9.45 -22.26
N ALA A 3 20.58 -9.80 -23.25
CA ALA A 3 21.09 -10.26 -24.52
C ALA A 3 21.48 -9.05 -25.38
N LEU A 4 22.73 -8.94 -25.74
CA LEU A 4 23.21 -7.97 -26.73
C LEU A 4 22.87 -8.47 -28.14
N ALA A 5 22.31 -7.60 -28.95
CA ALA A 5 22.15 -7.85 -30.37
C ALA A 5 23.53 -7.87 -31.08
N PRO A 6 23.69 -8.60 -32.19
CA PRO A 6 25.01 -8.89 -32.77
C PRO A 6 25.75 -7.72 -33.42
N GLU A 7 25.22 -6.52 -33.47
CA GLU A 7 25.80 -5.41 -34.25
C GLU A 7 26.00 -4.10 -33.50
N GLY A 8 26.10 -4.09 -32.19
CA GLY A 8 26.68 -2.96 -31.45
C GLY A 8 26.00 -1.59 -31.60
N ARG A 9 24.74 -1.49 -32.06
CA ARG A 9 23.97 -0.24 -32.10
C ARG A 9 23.07 -0.13 -30.87
N ALA A 10 23.18 0.99 -30.17
CA ALA A 10 22.24 1.36 -29.13
C ALA A 10 20.86 1.63 -29.74
N PHE A 11 19.84 0.89 -29.33
CA PHE A 11 18.45 1.16 -29.70
C PHE A 11 18.00 2.51 -29.13
N ARG A 12 17.48 3.39 -29.99
CA ARG A 12 16.82 4.63 -29.54
C ARG A 12 15.36 4.33 -29.19
N ALA A 13 14.82 5.07 -28.24
CA ALA A 13 13.42 4.92 -27.81
C ALA A 13 12.39 5.11 -28.96
N GLU A 14 12.78 5.84 -30.02
CA GLU A 14 11.98 6.09 -31.23
C GLU A 14 11.81 4.82 -32.07
N ASP A 15 12.82 3.95 -32.12
CA ASP A 15 12.79 2.69 -32.91
C ASP A 15 11.81 1.67 -32.29
N LEU A 16 11.54 1.77 -31.00
CA LEU A 16 10.55 0.95 -30.28
C LEU A 16 9.09 1.36 -30.62
N TYR A 17 8.86 2.65 -30.85
CA TYR A 17 7.51 3.16 -31.15
C TYR A 17 7.03 2.76 -32.54
N GLU A 18 7.87 2.76 -33.56
CA GLU A 18 7.51 2.35 -34.92
C GLU A 18 7.26 0.84 -35.01
N THR A 19 8.03 0.02 -34.32
CA THR A 19 7.86 -1.45 -34.33
C THR A 19 6.55 -1.89 -33.65
N ILE A 20 6.10 -1.17 -32.62
CA ILE A 20 4.82 -1.46 -31.92
C ILE A 20 3.61 -1.02 -32.77
N SER A 21 3.73 0.03 -33.59
CA SER A 21 2.64 0.56 -34.41
C SER A 21 2.30 -0.31 -35.61
N THR A 22 3.22 -1.13 -36.12
CA THR A 22 3.04 -1.96 -37.32
C THR A 22 2.55 -3.39 -37.05
N MET A 23 2.45 -3.81 -35.76
CA MET A 23 2.07 -5.19 -35.39
C MET A 23 0.59 -5.38 -35.00
N THR A 24 -0.32 -4.46 -35.32
CA THR A 24 -1.76 -4.64 -35.07
C THR A 24 -2.45 -5.41 -36.19
N GLY A 25 -2.31 -6.72 -36.20
CA GLY A 25 -3.19 -7.64 -36.91
C GLY A 25 -4.50 -7.87 -36.14
N PRO A 26 -5.60 -8.36 -36.77
CA PRO A 26 -6.93 -8.39 -36.19
C PRO A 26 -7.00 -9.34 -34.98
N SER A 27 -7.47 -8.82 -33.83
CA SER A 27 -7.57 -9.52 -32.56
C SER A 27 -8.73 -10.52 -32.56
N VAL A 28 -8.43 -11.77 -32.19
CA VAL A 28 -9.43 -12.75 -31.75
C VAL A 28 -9.87 -12.36 -30.33
N GLY A 29 -11.18 -12.18 -30.15
CA GLY A 29 -11.79 -11.60 -28.96
C GLY A 29 -11.62 -12.41 -27.68
N SER A 30 -11.06 -11.80 -26.69
CA SER A 30 -11.40 -12.02 -25.29
C SER A 30 -11.65 -10.65 -24.63
N LYS A 31 -12.77 -10.50 -23.93
CA LYS A 31 -13.16 -9.29 -23.19
C LYS A 31 -12.23 -9.07 -22.01
N ILE A 32 -10.99 -8.77 -22.27
CA ILE A 32 -10.08 -8.15 -21.31
C ILE A 32 -10.05 -6.69 -21.72
N GLY A 33 -10.45 -5.77 -20.81
CA GLY A 33 -10.39 -4.35 -21.10
C GLY A 33 -9.04 -4.03 -21.71
N LYS A 34 -9.05 -3.46 -22.91
CA LYS A 34 -7.85 -2.94 -23.55
C LYS A 34 -7.19 -2.03 -22.54
N PHE A 35 -5.94 -2.31 -22.15
CA PHE A 35 -5.09 -1.31 -21.56
C PHE A 35 -4.93 -0.23 -22.64
N ALA A 36 -5.82 0.74 -22.64
CA ALA A 36 -5.59 1.93 -23.42
C ALA A 36 -4.29 2.52 -22.87
N ALA A 37 -3.33 2.77 -23.74
CA ALA A 37 -2.15 3.55 -23.41
C ALA A 37 -2.62 4.96 -23.05
N GLY A 38 -3.10 5.13 -21.83
CA GLY A 38 -3.61 6.37 -21.28
C GLY A 38 -2.62 6.93 -20.27
N GLU A 39 -2.59 8.22 -20.15
CA GLU A 39 -1.81 8.91 -19.14
C GLU A 39 -2.27 8.48 -17.74
N VAL A 40 -1.34 8.08 -16.86
CA VAL A 40 -1.59 7.85 -15.45
C VAL A 40 -1.08 9.05 -14.66
N ARG A 41 -1.97 9.69 -13.91
CA ARG A 41 -1.66 10.82 -13.03
C ARG A 41 -1.70 10.39 -11.58
N ILE A 42 -0.70 10.83 -10.81
CA ILE A 42 -0.62 10.62 -9.38
C ILE A 42 -0.75 12.00 -8.72
N LEU A 43 -1.89 12.27 -8.11
CA LEU A 43 -2.27 13.58 -7.60
C LEU A 43 -2.18 13.58 -6.07
N PRO A 44 -1.19 14.27 -5.47
CA PRO A 44 -1.07 14.33 -4.01
C PRO A 44 -2.24 15.06 -3.38
N VAL A 45 -2.72 14.56 -2.23
CA VAL A 45 -3.79 15.17 -1.45
C VAL A 45 -3.25 15.50 -0.06
N ALA A 46 -2.84 16.74 0.12
CA ALA A 46 -2.43 17.27 1.41
C ALA A 46 -3.67 17.51 2.27
N VAL A 47 -3.62 17.07 3.52
CA VAL A 47 -4.69 17.27 4.51
C VAL A 47 -4.19 18.23 5.57
N SER A 48 -4.82 19.40 5.69
CA SER A 48 -4.45 20.41 6.68
C SER A 48 -4.87 19.99 8.09
N GLY A 49 -4.00 20.23 9.06
CA GLY A 49 -4.23 19.95 10.48
C GLY A 49 -4.23 18.46 10.84
N GLU A 50 -4.28 18.20 12.13
CA GLU A 50 -4.28 16.85 12.71
C GLU A 50 -5.65 16.19 12.52
N ILE A 51 -5.67 14.89 12.24
CA ILE A 51 -6.88 14.07 12.25
C ILE A 51 -7.05 13.48 13.65
N ARG A 52 -8.23 13.65 14.24
CA ARG A 52 -8.55 13.18 15.58
C ARG A 52 -9.50 11.99 15.54
N ALA A 53 -9.50 11.22 16.61
CA ALA A 53 -10.41 10.09 16.78
C ALA A 53 -11.87 10.55 16.67
N GLY A 54 -12.66 9.81 15.90
CA GLY A 54 -14.07 10.10 15.64
C GLY A 54 -14.33 11.11 14.53
N GLU A 55 -13.31 11.78 13.99
CA GLU A 55 -13.50 12.66 12.82
C GLU A 55 -13.84 11.85 11.57
N SER A 56 -14.69 12.42 10.71
CA SER A 56 -14.96 11.80 9.39
C SER A 56 -13.78 12.00 8.45
N LEU A 57 -13.00 10.94 8.26
CA LEU A 57 -11.89 10.94 7.30
C LEU A 57 -12.38 11.24 5.87
N CYS A 58 -13.57 10.75 5.50
CA CYS A 58 -14.20 11.05 4.21
C CYS A 58 -14.40 12.56 4.04
N ALA A 59 -14.98 13.24 5.02
CA ALA A 59 -15.23 14.69 4.95
C ALA A 59 -13.91 15.48 4.85
N ARG A 60 -12.88 15.08 5.63
CA ARG A 60 -11.56 15.71 5.59
C ARG A 60 -10.89 15.57 4.22
N LEU A 61 -10.95 14.37 3.62
CA LEU A 61 -10.40 14.11 2.28
C LEU A 61 -11.18 14.88 1.20
N LEU A 62 -12.51 14.93 1.27
CA LEU A 62 -13.33 15.72 0.33
C LEU A 62 -12.99 17.20 0.40
N ALA A 63 -12.84 17.76 1.61
CA ALA A 63 -12.44 19.15 1.80
C ALA A 63 -11.05 19.42 1.23
N ALA A 64 -10.08 18.51 1.49
CA ALA A 64 -8.72 18.63 0.98
C ALA A 64 -8.66 18.57 -0.55
N VAL A 65 -9.40 17.66 -1.19
CA VAL A 65 -9.46 17.56 -2.65
C VAL A 65 -10.04 18.83 -3.26
N ARG A 66 -11.11 19.37 -2.65
CA ARG A 66 -11.72 20.64 -3.11
C ARG A 66 -10.78 21.84 -2.97
N SER A 67 -10.05 21.96 -1.85
CA SER A 67 -9.10 23.07 -1.63
C SER A 67 -7.95 23.08 -2.63
N LEU A 68 -7.61 21.93 -3.22
CA LEU A 68 -6.63 21.79 -4.30
C LEU A 68 -7.20 22.06 -5.71
N GLY A 69 -8.48 22.47 -5.81
CA GLY A 69 -9.16 22.62 -7.11
C GLY A 69 -9.41 21.29 -7.83
N LEU A 70 -9.23 20.16 -7.15
CA LEU A 70 -9.44 18.84 -7.70
C LEU A 70 -10.87 18.33 -7.45
N ARG A 71 -11.26 17.32 -8.23
CA ARG A 71 -12.51 16.56 -8.04
C ARG A 71 -12.21 15.09 -8.28
N PHE A 72 -12.85 14.22 -7.52
CA PHE A 72 -12.84 12.79 -7.82
C PHE A 72 -13.59 12.53 -9.14
N GLN A 73 -13.13 11.50 -9.86
CA GLN A 73 -13.75 11.02 -11.10
C GLN A 73 -14.07 9.52 -10.96
N ASP A 74 -15.03 9.03 -11.73
CA ASP A 74 -15.32 7.60 -11.76
C ASP A 74 -14.09 6.83 -12.23
N GLY A 75 -13.77 5.74 -11.53
CA GLY A 75 -12.58 4.96 -11.79
C GLY A 75 -11.28 5.48 -11.15
N ASP A 76 -11.29 6.59 -10.43
CA ASP A 76 -10.13 7.00 -9.62
C ASP A 76 -9.79 5.94 -8.56
N ILE A 77 -8.52 5.89 -8.16
CA ILE A 77 -8.05 5.08 -7.05
C ILE A 77 -7.54 6.05 -5.98
N LEU A 78 -8.14 6.01 -4.80
CA LEU A 78 -7.67 6.74 -3.64
C LEU A 78 -6.72 5.86 -2.83
N VAL A 79 -5.47 6.27 -2.70
CA VAL A 79 -4.50 5.65 -1.79
C VAL A 79 -4.36 6.53 -0.55
N VAL A 80 -4.51 5.93 0.64
CA VAL A 80 -4.48 6.64 1.93
C VAL A 80 -3.48 5.95 2.86
N LYS A 81 -2.62 6.73 3.50
CA LYS A 81 -1.71 6.22 4.54
C LYS A 81 -2.51 5.72 5.75
N HIS A 82 -2.13 4.55 6.27
CA HIS A 82 -2.83 3.96 7.42
C HIS A 82 -2.90 4.90 8.63
N LYS A 83 -1.89 5.74 8.86
CA LYS A 83 -1.84 6.61 10.04
C LYS A 83 -3.06 7.52 10.18
N VAL A 84 -3.53 8.13 9.09
CA VAL A 84 -4.72 8.98 9.16
C VAL A 84 -6.00 8.17 9.32
N VAL A 85 -6.04 6.96 8.79
CA VAL A 85 -7.13 6.00 9.03
C VAL A 85 -7.14 5.59 10.50
N SER A 86 -6.00 5.17 11.03
CA SER A 86 -5.81 4.75 12.42
C SER A 86 -6.19 5.86 13.39
N LYS A 87 -5.74 7.09 13.14
CA LYS A 87 -6.09 8.26 13.97
C LYS A 87 -7.60 8.50 13.98
N ALA A 88 -8.24 8.53 12.80
CA ALA A 88 -9.69 8.71 12.70
C ALA A 88 -10.48 7.59 13.41
N GLU A 89 -9.94 6.38 13.42
CA GLU A 89 -10.54 5.21 14.07
C GLU A 89 -10.18 5.08 15.57
N GLY A 90 -9.36 5.98 16.10
CA GLY A 90 -8.94 5.95 17.50
C GLY A 90 -7.91 4.88 17.85
N ALA A 91 -7.20 4.35 16.83
CA ALA A 91 -6.12 3.37 17.04
C ALA A 91 -4.82 4.07 17.51
N LEU A 92 -4.95 4.90 18.55
CA LEU A 92 -3.91 5.63 19.23
C LEU A 92 -3.77 5.08 20.64
N VAL A 93 -2.54 4.90 21.11
CA VAL A 93 -2.26 4.42 22.45
C VAL A 93 -1.32 5.39 23.16
N ALA A 94 -1.72 5.90 24.32
CA ALA A 94 -0.87 6.72 25.17
C ALA A 94 0.24 5.85 25.75
N LEU A 95 1.50 6.26 25.55
CA LEU A 95 2.64 5.45 25.97
C LEU A 95 2.81 5.42 27.49
N ASP A 96 2.32 6.42 28.21
CA ASP A 96 2.34 6.48 29.68
C ASP A 96 1.42 5.45 30.34
N GLU A 97 0.40 4.97 29.63
CA GLU A 97 -0.49 3.90 30.08
C GLU A 97 0.11 2.49 29.89
N ILE A 98 1.23 2.39 29.15
CA ILE A 98 1.87 1.11 28.86
C ILE A 98 2.82 0.71 29.96
N ARG A 99 2.56 -0.46 30.55
CA ARG A 99 3.47 -1.13 31.51
C ARG A 99 4.24 -2.21 30.77
N PRO A 100 5.56 -2.01 30.50
CA PRO A 100 6.37 -2.97 29.80
C PRO A 100 6.61 -4.23 30.63
N SER A 101 6.53 -5.38 29.99
CA SER A 101 6.93 -6.67 30.55
C SER A 101 8.46 -6.73 30.75
N ALA A 102 8.92 -7.67 31.57
CA ALA A 102 10.35 -7.91 31.78
C ALA A 102 11.08 -8.17 30.46
N ALA A 103 10.46 -8.91 29.53
CA ALA A 103 11.01 -9.20 28.21
C ALA A 103 11.22 -7.92 27.38
N SER A 104 10.23 -7.01 27.37
CA SER A 104 10.31 -5.73 26.67
C SER A 104 11.37 -4.81 27.29
N GLN A 105 11.47 -4.79 28.61
CA GLN A 105 12.48 -4.00 29.32
C GLN A 105 13.91 -4.49 29.03
N VAL A 106 14.14 -5.81 29.05
CA VAL A 106 15.45 -6.40 28.71
C VAL A 106 15.83 -6.10 27.27
N TRP A 107 14.88 -6.26 26.33
CA TRP A 107 15.10 -5.94 24.91
C TRP A 107 15.43 -4.47 24.71
N ALA A 108 14.64 -3.59 25.28
CA ALA A 108 14.81 -2.14 25.14
C ALA A 108 16.14 -1.65 25.72
N ARG A 109 16.51 -2.10 26.93
CA ARG A 109 17.82 -1.77 27.54
C ARG A 109 19.00 -2.19 26.68
N ARG A 110 18.93 -3.37 26.08
CA ARG A 110 20.01 -3.89 25.24
C ARG A 110 20.29 -3.04 24.00
N TYR A 111 19.27 -2.35 23.47
CA TYR A 111 19.38 -1.62 22.21
C TYR A 111 19.07 -0.13 22.30
N GLY A 112 18.91 0.42 23.51
CA GLY A 112 18.61 1.84 23.72
C GLY A 112 17.23 2.24 23.18
N LEU A 113 16.21 1.37 23.29
CA LEU A 113 14.86 1.58 22.76
C LEU A 113 13.88 1.96 23.88
N ASP A 114 12.71 2.47 23.51
CA ASP A 114 11.59 2.61 24.42
C ASP A 114 10.93 1.24 24.68
N ALA A 115 10.92 0.83 25.96
CA ALA A 115 10.34 -0.46 26.36
C ALA A 115 8.83 -0.51 26.14
N ARG A 116 8.14 0.64 26.19
CA ARG A 116 6.69 0.75 25.96
C ARG A 116 6.33 0.47 24.52
N VAL A 117 7.10 1.03 23.58
CA VAL A 117 6.93 0.75 22.13
C VAL A 117 7.23 -0.71 21.82
N SER A 118 8.30 -1.27 22.43
CA SER A 118 8.64 -2.70 22.28
C SER A 118 7.52 -3.60 22.82
N GLU A 119 6.92 -3.23 23.94
CA GLU A 119 5.76 -3.94 24.51
C GLU A 119 4.56 -3.92 23.57
N LEU A 120 4.20 -2.76 23.02
CA LEU A 120 3.11 -2.63 22.06
C LEU A 120 3.36 -3.50 20.82
N ALA A 121 4.58 -3.46 20.27
CA ALA A 121 4.94 -4.28 19.12
C ALA A 121 4.74 -5.79 19.39
N MET A 122 5.07 -6.23 20.61
CA MET A 122 4.85 -7.62 21.02
C MET A 122 3.36 -7.94 21.21
N ARG A 123 2.56 -7.03 21.82
CA ARG A 123 1.11 -7.20 21.99
C ARG A 123 0.33 -7.25 20.67
N GLU A 124 0.79 -6.47 19.68
CA GLU A 124 0.19 -6.42 18.34
C GLU A 124 0.66 -7.56 17.42
N SER A 125 1.62 -8.38 17.87
CA SER A 125 2.11 -9.54 17.11
C SER A 125 1.36 -10.83 17.46
N ARG A 126 1.15 -11.69 16.47
CA ARG A 126 0.82 -13.11 16.68
C ARG A 126 2.04 -13.89 17.10
N ARG A 127 3.19 -13.57 16.50
CA ARG A 127 4.48 -14.16 16.82
C ARG A 127 5.62 -13.27 16.37
N ILE A 128 6.77 -13.46 16.99
CA ILE A 128 8.02 -12.83 16.59
C ILE A 128 8.70 -13.77 15.59
N VAL A 129 8.88 -13.30 14.35
CA VAL A 129 9.57 -14.05 13.28
C VAL A 129 11.08 -13.97 13.46
N ARG A 130 11.61 -12.77 13.78
CA ARG A 130 13.04 -12.53 13.96
C ARG A 130 13.30 -11.38 14.93
N ARG A 131 14.38 -11.50 15.69
CA ARG A 131 14.91 -10.43 16.56
C ARG A 131 16.34 -10.16 16.17
N LYS A 132 16.67 -8.96 15.72
CA LYS A 132 18.05 -8.62 15.39
C LYS A 132 18.29 -7.11 15.47
N ARG A 133 19.39 -6.70 16.11
CA ARG A 133 19.86 -5.31 16.16
C ARG A 133 18.76 -4.29 16.56
N GLY A 134 17.95 -4.62 17.56
CA GLY A 134 16.88 -3.74 18.04
C GLY A 134 15.60 -3.77 17.21
N VAL A 135 15.56 -4.48 16.10
CA VAL A 135 14.36 -4.62 15.27
C VAL A 135 13.65 -5.95 15.57
N LEU A 136 12.34 -5.88 15.81
CA LEU A 136 11.45 -7.03 15.92
C LEU A 136 10.75 -7.20 14.59
N ILE A 137 11.07 -8.26 13.85
CA ILE A 137 10.26 -8.68 12.70
C ILE A 137 9.17 -9.58 13.24
N THR A 138 7.93 -9.17 13.06
CA THR A 138 6.76 -9.80 13.67
C THR A 138 5.71 -10.13 12.62
N GLU A 139 4.95 -11.16 12.87
CA GLU A 139 3.68 -11.39 12.17
C GLU A 139 2.58 -10.69 12.96
N THR A 140 1.92 -9.71 12.34
CA THR A 140 0.83 -8.94 12.95
C THR A 140 -0.42 -9.79 13.13
N LYS A 141 -1.39 -9.29 13.89
CA LYS A 141 -2.73 -9.90 14.02
C LYS A 141 -3.44 -10.07 12.66
N HIS A 142 -3.11 -9.21 11.69
CA HIS A 142 -3.63 -9.25 10.32
C HIS A 142 -2.95 -10.32 9.45
N GLY A 143 -1.76 -10.80 9.85
CA GLY A 143 -0.92 -11.74 9.11
C GLY A 143 0.21 -11.09 8.30
N PHE A 144 0.35 -9.76 8.32
CA PHE A 144 1.50 -9.08 7.70
C PHE A 144 2.79 -9.38 8.47
N VAL A 145 3.89 -9.57 7.74
CA VAL A 145 5.21 -9.70 8.35
C VAL A 145 5.97 -8.40 8.15
N CYS A 146 6.15 -7.65 9.23
CA CYS A 146 6.79 -6.34 9.18
C CYS A 146 7.58 -6.04 10.46
N ALA A 147 8.28 -4.90 10.48
CA ALA A 147 8.98 -4.43 11.66
C ALA A 147 7.99 -3.92 12.72
N ASN A 148 8.22 -4.30 13.97
CA ASN A 148 7.52 -3.80 15.16
C ASN A 148 5.99 -3.85 15.05
N SER A 149 5.43 -4.81 14.33
CA SER A 149 3.99 -4.97 14.10
C SER A 149 3.29 -3.74 13.49
N GLY A 150 4.02 -2.87 12.79
CA GLY A 150 3.49 -1.62 12.27
C GLY A 150 3.20 -0.56 13.34
N VAL A 151 3.65 -0.75 14.58
CA VAL A 151 3.57 0.27 15.65
C VAL A 151 4.52 1.41 15.32
N ASP A 152 3.99 2.63 15.22
CA ASP A 152 4.75 3.81 14.86
C ASP A 152 4.48 4.96 15.84
N VAL A 153 5.55 5.64 16.26
CA VAL A 153 5.50 6.81 17.13
C VAL A 153 5.83 8.11 16.38
N SER A 154 6.21 8.00 15.11
CA SER A 154 6.61 9.15 14.31
C SER A 154 5.38 9.95 13.85
N ASN A 155 5.49 11.29 13.85
CA ASN A 155 4.41 12.21 13.49
C ASN A 155 3.14 12.04 14.35
N VAL A 156 3.32 11.70 15.62
CA VAL A 156 2.22 11.50 16.56
C VAL A 156 2.56 12.22 17.86
N ASP A 157 1.91 13.34 18.10
CA ASP A 157 1.89 14.10 19.36
C ASP A 157 3.27 14.16 20.10
N GLY A 158 4.32 14.49 19.36
CA GLY A 158 5.68 14.57 19.92
C GLY A 158 6.23 13.28 20.52
N GLY A 159 5.71 12.11 20.10
CA GLY A 159 6.14 10.80 20.58
C GLY A 159 5.50 10.36 21.89
N ARG A 160 4.44 11.04 22.36
CA ARG A 160 3.67 10.64 23.56
C ARG A 160 2.70 9.50 23.30
N HIS A 161 2.29 9.35 22.05
CA HIS A 161 1.38 8.30 21.60
C HIS A 161 2.04 7.40 20.53
N ALA A 162 1.57 6.17 20.45
CA ALA A 162 1.84 5.27 19.35
C ALA A 162 0.59 5.11 18.51
N VAL A 163 0.76 5.04 17.17
CA VAL A 163 -0.29 4.65 16.23
C VAL A 163 -0.15 3.16 15.95
N LEU A 164 -1.27 2.45 16.06
CA LEU A 164 -1.39 1.06 15.66
C LEU A 164 -1.96 0.97 14.24
N LEU A 165 -1.84 -0.19 13.60
CA LEU A 165 -2.57 -0.45 12.36
C LEU A 165 -4.08 -0.43 12.63
N PRO A 166 -4.92 -0.07 11.64
CA PRO A 166 -6.37 -0.21 11.76
C PRO A 166 -6.73 -1.66 12.13
N VAL A 167 -7.77 -1.86 12.94
CA VAL A 167 -8.18 -3.21 13.39
C VAL A 167 -8.52 -4.13 12.21
N ASP A 168 -9.13 -3.59 11.18
CA ASP A 168 -9.41 -4.28 9.91
C ASP A 168 -9.24 -3.29 8.75
N PRO A 169 -8.04 -3.21 8.16
CA PRO A 169 -7.75 -2.24 7.11
C PRO A 169 -8.61 -2.40 5.84
N ASP A 170 -9.02 -3.62 5.49
CA ASP A 170 -9.92 -3.88 4.36
C ASP A 170 -11.32 -3.30 4.64
N ARG A 171 -11.81 -3.49 5.87
CA ARG A 171 -13.08 -2.90 6.30
C ARG A 171 -13.02 -1.38 6.35
N SER A 172 -11.89 -0.80 6.76
CA SER A 172 -11.65 0.64 6.76
C SER A 172 -11.68 1.18 5.33
N ALA A 173 -10.97 0.54 4.39
CA ALA A 173 -11.00 0.89 2.97
C ALA A 173 -12.42 0.79 2.39
N ALA A 174 -13.15 -0.29 2.69
CA ALA A 174 -14.51 -0.50 2.23
C ALA A 174 -15.50 0.53 2.80
N ARG A 175 -15.32 0.94 4.07
CA ARG A 175 -16.11 2.00 4.70
C ARG A 175 -15.89 3.33 4.01
N LEU A 176 -14.64 3.73 3.85
CA LEU A 176 -14.28 4.99 3.19
C LEU A 176 -14.79 5.02 1.75
N ARG A 177 -14.67 3.92 1.01
CA ARG A 177 -15.23 3.78 -0.35
C ARG A 177 -16.74 3.98 -0.39
N ARG A 178 -17.49 3.37 0.55
CA ARG A 178 -18.96 3.53 0.63
C ARG A 178 -19.37 4.96 0.95
N GLU A 179 -18.66 5.62 1.88
CA GLU A 179 -18.92 7.02 2.23
C GLU A 179 -18.66 7.93 1.03
N LEU A 180 -17.55 7.77 0.34
CA LEU A 180 -17.23 8.54 -0.88
C LEU A 180 -18.27 8.31 -1.99
N LYS A 181 -18.69 7.05 -2.21
CA LYS A 181 -19.78 6.76 -3.17
C LYS A 181 -21.08 7.46 -2.80
N LYS A 182 -21.45 7.46 -1.51
CA LYS A 182 -22.66 8.14 -1.02
C LYS A 182 -22.62 9.66 -1.30
N TRP A 183 -21.45 10.29 -1.12
CA TRP A 183 -21.30 11.74 -1.32
C TRP A 183 -21.13 12.16 -2.78
N LEU A 184 -20.51 11.31 -3.59
CA LEU A 184 -20.07 11.70 -4.94
C LEU A 184 -20.90 11.04 -6.06
N GLY A 185 -21.62 9.96 -5.78
CA GLY A 185 -22.36 9.20 -6.78
C GLY A 185 -21.49 8.42 -7.78
N ILE A 186 -20.17 8.31 -7.54
CA ILE A 186 -19.21 7.66 -8.43
C ILE A 186 -18.56 6.44 -7.77
N GLU A 187 -18.00 5.56 -8.58
CA GLU A 187 -17.28 4.37 -8.12
C GLU A 187 -15.78 4.60 -8.18
N ILE A 188 -15.11 4.52 -7.05
CA ILE A 188 -13.65 4.57 -6.93
C ILE A 188 -13.14 3.35 -6.18
N ALA A 189 -11.85 3.04 -6.34
CA ALA A 189 -11.18 2.09 -5.48
C ALA A 189 -10.50 2.82 -4.31
N VAL A 190 -10.30 2.12 -3.19
CA VAL A 190 -9.58 2.65 -2.02
C VAL A 190 -8.52 1.65 -1.59
N ILE A 191 -7.30 2.14 -1.38
CA ILE A 191 -6.16 1.38 -0.85
C ILE A 191 -5.68 2.08 0.42
N VAL A 192 -5.54 1.35 1.50
CA VAL A 192 -4.83 1.79 2.72
C VAL A 192 -3.41 1.27 2.64
N SER A 193 -2.41 2.15 2.75
CA SER A 193 -0.99 1.78 2.61
C SER A 193 -0.20 2.00 3.89
N ASP A 194 0.87 1.21 4.03
CA ASP A 194 1.91 1.40 5.02
C ASP A 194 3.30 1.22 4.40
N SER A 195 4.35 1.66 5.09
CA SER A 195 5.74 1.61 4.60
C SER A 195 6.47 0.46 5.26
N PHE A 196 6.83 -0.56 4.48
CA PHE A 196 7.55 -1.73 4.98
C PHE A 196 9.00 -1.77 4.48
N GLY A 197 9.88 -2.30 5.34
CA GLY A 197 11.19 -2.78 4.90
C GLY A 197 11.06 -4.04 4.07
N ARG A 198 12.07 -4.30 3.26
CA ARG A 198 12.10 -5.47 2.37
C ARG A 198 13.32 -6.35 2.68
N PRO A 199 13.19 -7.69 2.65
CA PRO A 199 14.35 -8.57 2.71
C PRO A 199 15.35 -8.25 1.58
N TRP A 200 16.64 -8.27 1.91
CA TRP A 200 17.78 -8.10 0.99
C TRP A 200 17.83 -6.81 0.17
N ARG A 201 17.02 -5.83 0.48
CA ARG A 201 17.05 -4.51 -0.17
C ARG A 201 16.99 -3.40 0.86
N GLU A 202 17.79 -2.38 0.65
CA GLU A 202 17.75 -1.14 1.42
C GLU A 202 16.50 -0.33 1.08
N GLY A 203 16.06 0.49 2.05
CA GLY A 203 14.94 1.40 1.92
C GLY A 203 13.58 0.75 2.19
N LEU A 204 12.63 1.63 2.51
CA LEU A 204 11.23 1.28 2.69
C LEU A 204 10.49 1.39 1.36
N THR A 205 9.43 0.62 1.21
CA THR A 205 8.47 0.77 0.11
C THR A 205 7.05 0.75 0.68
N GLU A 206 6.13 1.36 -0.04
CA GLU A 206 4.72 1.29 0.36
C GLU A 206 4.14 -0.07 -0.02
N VAL A 207 3.27 -0.59 0.82
CA VAL A 207 2.50 -1.81 0.58
C VAL A 207 1.04 -1.58 0.89
N ALA A 208 0.15 -2.25 0.20
CA ALA A 208 -1.28 -2.23 0.47
C ALA A 208 -1.59 -3.12 1.68
N ILE A 209 -2.15 -2.55 2.73
CA ILE A 209 -2.59 -3.28 3.92
C ILE A 209 -4.11 -3.37 4.03
N GLY A 210 -4.84 -2.59 3.23
CA GLY A 210 -6.30 -2.64 3.09
C GLY A 210 -6.72 -2.24 1.68
N VAL A 211 -7.67 -2.97 1.10
CA VAL A 211 -8.09 -2.81 -0.29
C VAL A 211 -9.61 -2.90 -0.42
N ALA A 212 -10.22 -2.02 -1.21
CA ALA A 212 -11.63 -2.07 -1.54
C ALA A 212 -11.90 -1.58 -2.96
N GLY A 213 -12.74 -2.30 -3.70
CA GLY A 213 -13.21 -1.90 -5.04
C GLY A 213 -12.29 -2.28 -6.19
N ILE A 214 -11.14 -2.86 -5.92
CA ILE A 214 -10.16 -3.33 -6.90
C ILE A 214 -9.71 -4.76 -6.57
N ARG A 215 -9.41 -5.58 -7.56
CA ARG A 215 -8.68 -6.84 -7.37
C ARG A 215 -7.22 -6.53 -7.04
N PRO A 216 -6.69 -6.99 -5.89
CA PRO A 216 -5.32 -6.66 -5.48
C PRO A 216 -4.24 -7.34 -6.31
N LEU A 217 -4.59 -8.45 -6.95
CA LEU A 217 -3.70 -9.27 -7.78
C LEU A 217 -4.19 -9.35 -9.22
N VAL A 218 -3.27 -9.38 -10.17
CA VAL A 218 -3.51 -9.75 -11.56
C VAL A 218 -2.81 -11.06 -11.86
N ASP A 219 -3.59 -12.11 -12.09
CA ASP A 219 -3.10 -13.45 -12.40
C ASP A 219 -2.94 -13.64 -13.91
N TYR A 220 -1.72 -13.84 -14.37
CA TYR A 220 -1.35 -14.10 -15.75
C TYR A 220 -1.10 -15.59 -16.03
N ARG A 221 -1.19 -16.45 -15.03
CA ARG A 221 -0.95 -17.89 -15.22
C ARG A 221 -1.92 -18.47 -16.24
N GLY A 222 -1.39 -19.30 -17.13
CA GLY A 222 -2.14 -19.89 -18.25
C GLY A 222 -2.37 -18.94 -19.45
N ARG A 223 -1.92 -17.68 -19.38
CA ARG A 223 -1.93 -16.76 -20.52
C ARG A 223 -0.65 -16.89 -21.34
N ARG A 224 -0.70 -16.45 -22.59
CA ARG A 224 0.49 -16.36 -23.44
C ARG A 224 0.97 -14.91 -23.52
N ASP A 225 2.29 -14.75 -23.51
CA ASP A 225 2.92 -13.47 -23.81
C ASP A 225 2.83 -13.14 -25.31
N PRO A 226 3.27 -11.94 -25.75
CA PRO A 226 3.25 -11.56 -27.17
C PRO A 226 4.04 -12.48 -28.09
N HIS A 227 4.97 -13.26 -27.56
CA HIS A 227 5.80 -14.21 -28.30
C HIS A 227 5.29 -15.65 -28.23
N GLY A 228 4.10 -15.87 -27.62
CA GLY A 228 3.45 -17.19 -27.54
C GLY A 228 3.88 -18.05 -26.35
N TYR A 229 4.80 -17.57 -25.46
CA TYR A 229 5.22 -18.31 -24.28
C TYR A 229 4.10 -18.33 -23.22
N SER A 230 3.78 -19.51 -22.69
CA SER A 230 2.79 -19.67 -21.62
C SER A 230 3.35 -19.24 -20.27
N LEU A 231 2.70 -18.30 -19.61
CA LEU A 231 3.07 -17.81 -18.30
C LEU A 231 2.59 -18.80 -17.23
N HIS A 232 3.52 -19.35 -16.42
CA HIS A 232 3.20 -20.39 -15.42
C HIS A 232 3.15 -19.89 -13.99
N ALA A 233 3.86 -18.80 -13.68
CA ALA A 233 4.05 -18.32 -12.31
C ALA A 233 3.77 -16.83 -12.10
N THR A 234 3.46 -16.09 -13.17
CA THR A 234 3.35 -14.62 -13.12
C THR A 234 2.03 -14.19 -12.49
N VAL A 235 2.14 -13.51 -11.35
CA VAL A 235 1.04 -12.86 -10.63
C VAL A 235 1.56 -11.51 -10.15
N ASP A 236 0.94 -10.41 -10.58
CA ASP A 236 1.34 -9.06 -10.20
C ASP A 236 0.54 -8.57 -9.00
N ALA A 237 1.22 -7.93 -8.04
CA ALA A 237 0.63 -7.35 -6.84
C ALA A 237 0.21 -5.89 -7.11
N VAL A 238 -0.78 -5.70 -7.97
CA VAL A 238 -1.21 -4.38 -8.46
C VAL A 238 -1.56 -3.40 -7.34
N ALA A 239 -2.12 -3.87 -6.23
CA ALA A 239 -2.41 -2.98 -5.11
C ALA A 239 -1.13 -2.47 -4.43
N ASP A 240 -0.05 -3.28 -4.37
CA ASP A 240 1.26 -2.84 -3.87
C ASP A 240 1.92 -1.87 -4.86
N ASP A 241 1.82 -2.12 -6.18
CA ASP A 241 2.35 -1.20 -7.19
C ASP A 241 1.70 0.17 -7.09
N LEU A 242 0.37 0.23 -6.90
CA LEU A 242 -0.38 1.47 -6.70
C LEU A 242 -0.01 2.15 -5.37
N ALA A 243 0.19 1.39 -4.30
CA ALA A 243 0.68 1.93 -3.03
C ALA A 243 2.09 2.52 -3.19
N CYS A 244 3.00 1.84 -3.90
CA CYS A 244 4.33 2.35 -4.21
C CYS A 244 4.28 3.63 -5.05
N ALA A 245 3.44 3.68 -6.07
CA ALA A 245 3.24 4.87 -6.90
C ALA A 245 2.78 6.07 -6.06
N ALA A 246 1.83 5.86 -5.13
CA ALA A 246 1.42 6.88 -4.16
C ALA A 246 2.57 7.34 -3.27
N GLY A 247 3.47 6.44 -2.89
CA GLY A 247 4.65 6.73 -2.09
C GLY A 247 5.55 7.80 -2.69
N LEU A 248 5.64 7.88 -4.02
CA LEU A 248 6.46 8.86 -4.74
C LEU A 248 6.04 10.31 -4.45
N VAL A 249 4.75 10.56 -4.28
CA VAL A 249 4.19 11.91 -4.10
C VAL A 249 3.82 12.22 -2.65
N CYS A 250 3.47 11.20 -1.85
CA CYS A 250 3.10 11.40 -0.46
C CYS A 250 4.29 11.75 0.43
N GLY A 251 5.45 11.15 0.19
CA GLY A 251 6.67 11.38 0.98
C GLY A 251 6.49 11.14 2.49
N LYS A 252 7.40 11.69 3.28
CA LYS A 252 7.39 11.56 4.76
C LYS A 252 7.23 12.90 5.50
N LEU A 253 7.52 14.02 4.84
CA LEU A 253 7.60 15.35 5.45
C LEU A 253 6.53 16.33 4.95
N ALA A 254 5.82 15.99 3.88
CA ALA A 254 4.94 16.93 3.16
C ALA A 254 3.50 17.00 3.68
N SER A 255 3.18 16.37 4.81
CA SER A 255 1.79 16.28 5.34
C SER A 255 0.75 15.86 4.27
N THR A 256 1.18 14.98 3.37
CA THR A 256 0.39 14.48 2.25
C THR A 256 0.02 13.01 2.51
N PRO A 257 -1.03 12.74 3.30
CA PRO A 257 -1.38 11.39 3.73
C PRO A 257 -2.17 10.59 2.68
N ALA A 258 -2.52 11.20 1.56
CA ALA A 258 -3.29 10.53 0.53
C ALA A 258 -2.89 10.99 -0.87
N CYS A 259 -3.24 10.20 -1.87
CA CYS A 259 -3.19 10.62 -3.27
C CYS A 259 -4.33 9.99 -4.08
N ILE A 260 -4.64 10.60 -5.21
CA ILE A 260 -5.56 10.07 -6.23
C ILE A 260 -4.70 9.58 -7.40
N ILE A 261 -4.87 8.32 -7.77
CA ILE A 261 -4.30 7.76 -9.00
C ILE A 261 -5.43 7.72 -10.03
N ARG A 262 -5.23 8.41 -11.15
CA ARG A 262 -6.20 8.57 -12.21
C ARG A 262 -5.67 8.06 -13.53
N GLY A 263 -6.53 7.47 -14.35
CA GLY A 263 -6.18 6.97 -15.69
C GLY A 263 -5.65 5.52 -15.69
N TYR A 264 -5.36 4.93 -14.54
CA TYR A 264 -5.00 3.52 -14.48
C TYR A 264 -6.25 2.64 -14.63
N SER A 265 -6.24 1.77 -15.64
CA SER A 265 -7.32 0.80 -15.86
C SER A 265 -7.12 -0.42 -14.97
N TYR A 266 -8.06 -0.70 -14.07
CA TYR A 266 -7.98 -1.81 -13.14
C TYR A 266 -9.22 -2.71 -13.17
N ARG A 267 -9.06 -3.95 -12.71
CA ARG A 267 -10.16 -4.88 -12.55
C ARG A 267 -10.92 -4.57 -11.25
N ARG A 268 -12.15 -4.11 -11.37
CA ARG A 268 -13.04 -3.92 -10.23
C ARG A 268 -13.33 -5.26 -9.56
N GLY A 269 -13.44 -5.29 -8.22
CA GLY A 269 -13.72 -6.51 -7.48
C GLY A 269 -13.83 -6.31 -5.99
N SER A 270 -14.18 -7.39 -5.29
CA SER A 270 -14.34 -7.45 -3.84
C SER A 270 -13.11 -8.02 -3.11
N GLY A 271 -11.93 -8.03 -3.76
CA GLY A 271 -10.69 -8.50 -3.15
C GLY A 271 -10.26 -7.65 -1.95
N GLY A 272 -9.39 -8.21 -1.10
CA GLY A 272 -8.81 -7.55 0.05
C GLY A 272 -7.29 -7.77 0.12
N ALA A 273 -6.60 -7.00 0.97
CA ALA A 273 -5.16 -7.10 1.14
C ALA A 273 -4.68 -8.47 1.65
N ARG A 274 -5.59 -9.25 2.25
CA ARG A 274 -5.29 -10.64 2.65
C ARG A 274 -4.88 -11.53 1.48
N GLU A 275 -5.33 -11.23 0.26
CA GLU A 275 -4.93 -11.97 -0.94
C GLU A 275 -3.44 -11.77 -1.29
N LEU A 276 -2.82 -10.67 -0.83
CA LEU A 276 -1.40 -10.38 -1.00
C LEU A 276 -0.51 -11.17 -0.02
N ILE A 277 -1.09 -11.72 1.05
CA ILE A 277 -0.35 -12.46 2.07
C ILE A 277 -0.05 -13.86 1.53
N ARG A 278 1.24 -14.18 1.38
CA ARG A 278 1.67 -15.50 0.94
C ARG A 278 1.28 -16.56 1.97
N PRO A 279 0.59 -17.64 1.57
CA PRO A 279 0.28 -18.76 2.47
C PRO A 279 1.56 -19.35 3.05
N ALA A 280 1.57 -19.73 4.34
CA ALA A 280 2.75 -20.24 5.03
C ALA A 280 3.40 -21.43 4.33
N LYS A 281 2.61 -22.32 3.71
CA LYS A 281 3.08 -23.47 2.93
C LYS A 281 3.88 -23.10 1.68
N ASN A 282 3.74 -21.87 1.18
CA ASN A 282 4.40 -21.34 -0.02
C ASN A 282 5.49 -20.33 0.35
N ASP A 283 5.73 -20.11 1.66
CA ASP A 283 6.71 -19.14 2.12
C ASP A 283 8.11 -19.74 2.06
N LEU A 284 9.02 -19.07 1.35
CA LEU A 284 10.41 -19.51 1.16
C LEU A 284 11.36 -18.89 2.19
N PHE A 285 10.88 -18.06 3.12
CA PHE A 285 11.70 -17.23 3.99
C PHE A 285 11.45 -17.45 5.49
N ARG A 286 10.58 -18.37 5.83
CA ARG A 286 10.24 -18.77 7.21
C ARG A 286 10.84 -20.13 7.56
#